data_7c53a587e6c740810ae793999796c30e
#
_entry.id   7c53a587e6c740810ae793999796c30e
#
_cell.length_a   1.000
_cell.length_b   1.000
_cell.length_c   1.000
_cell.angle_alpha   90.00
_cell.angle_beta   90.00
_cell.angle_gamma   90.00
#
_symmetry.space_group_name_H-M   'P 1'
#
loop_
_entity.id
_entity.type
_entity.pdbx_description
1 polymer ?
#
loop_
_entity_poly.entity_id
_entity_poly.type
_entity_poly.pdbx_seq_one_letter_code
_entity_poly.pdbx_strand_id
1 'polypeptide(L)'
;MASGSLPIGVTYEPNVSQILGMAGGDKFHVVYSSKDAPGLITDVLAFDEDMIKAEPEAISAMIKGYQAGLEYMQAHPEESAEIIGKVLGVTGAEAMEQMEGVYNIPL
;
A
#
# COMPACT_ATOMS: atom_id res chain seq x y z
N MET A 1 15.77 1.16 -15.09
CA MET A 1 16.59 1.72 -13.98
C MET A 1 17.61 0.70 -13.51
N ALA A 2 17.25 -0.45 -13.03
CA ALA A 2 18.21 -1.48 -12.57
C ALA A 2 19.33 -1.81 -13.59
N SER A 3 19.03 -1.76 -14.89
CA SER A 3 20.01 -1.93 -15.97
C SER A 3 20.93 -0.72 -16.22
N GLY A 4 20.72 0.41 -15.54
CA GLY A 4 21.46 1.67 -15.76
C GLY A 4 21.08 2.42 -17.04
N SER A 5 20.11 1.92 -17.81
CA SER A 5 19.72 2.52 -19.10
C SER A 5 18.76 3.72 -18.95
N LEU A 6 18.11 3.87 -17.80
CA LEU A 6 17.17 4.95 -17.54
C LEU A 6 17.66 5.80 -16.34
N PRO A 7 17.93 7.08 -16.54
CA PRO A 7 18.36 7.98 -15.48
C PRO A 7 17.22 8.38 -14.53
N ILE A 8 15.97 8.35 -14.99
CA ILE A 8 14.76 8.67 -14.23
C ILE A 8 13.69 7.62 -14.54
N GLY A 9 12.90 7.27 -13.56
CA GLY A 9 11.74 6.39 -13.71
C GLY A 9 10.65 6.73 -12.71
N VAL A 10 9.43 6.34 -13.01
CA VAL A 10 8.27 6.42 -12.12
C VAL A 10 7.83 5.01 -11.79
N THR A 11 7.65 4.72 -10.52
CA THR A 11 7.20 3.41 -10.04
C THR A 11 6.56 3.56 -8.66
N TYR A 12 6.12 2.46 -8.06
CA TYR A 12 5.46 2.40 -6.76
C TYR A 12 6.02 1.23 -5.95
N GLU A 13 5.66 1.16 -4.69
CA GLU A 13 6.07 0.05 -3.83
C GLU A 13 5.48 -1.30 -4.32
N PRO A 14 6.22 -2.42 -4.17
CA PRO A 14 7.52 -2.56 -3.51
C PRO A 14 8.73 -2.25 -4.41
N ASN A 15 8.52 -1.81 -5.65
CA ASN A 15 9.61 -1.63 -6.61
C ASN A 15 10.59 -0.52 -6.19
N VAL A 16 10.11 0.53 -5.51
CA VAL A 16 10.97 1.62 -5.01
C VAL A 16 11.97 1.05 -4.01
N SER A 17 11.49 0.38 -2.96
CA SER A 17 12.33 -0.25 -1.94
C SER A 17 13.29 -1.28 -2.53
N GLN A 18 12.85 -2.09 -3.49
CA GLN A 18 13.71 -3.06 -4.18
C GLN A 18 14.84 -2.38 -4.97
N ILE A 19 14.56 -1.27 -5.67
CA ILE A 19 15.57 -0.53 -6.43
C ILE A 19 16.60 0.09 -5.48
N LEU A 20 16.16 0.68 -4.39
CA LEU A 20 17.03 1.31 -3.41
C LEU A 20 17.88 0.28 -2.65
N GLY A 21 17.32 -0.90 -2.36
CA GLY A 21 17.99 -1.99 -1.65
C GLY A 21 18.94 -2.85 -2.50
N MET A 22 18.89 -2.75 -3.84
CA MET A 22 19.76 -3.56 -4.70
C MET A 22 21.22 -3.06 -4.72
N ALA A 23 22.14 -3.90 -5.20
CA ALA A 23 23.54 -3.51 -5.41
C ALA A 23 23.65 -2.30 -6.35
N GLY A 24 24.20 -1.18 -5.84
CA GLY A 24 24.25 0.10 -6.55
C GLY A 24 22.99 0.94 -6.44
N GLY A 25 22.05 0.56 -5.57
CA GLY A 25 20.84 1.32 -5.25
C GLY A 25 21.14 2.69 -4.62
N ASP A 26 22.29 2.82 -3.96
CA ASP A 26 22.85 4.07 -3.42
C ASP A 26 23.02 5.20 -4.44
N LYS A 27 22.99 4.86 -5.74
CA LYS A 27 23.00 5.85 -6.86
C LYS A 27 21.63 6.44 -7.17
N PHE A 28 20.58 5.84 -6.62
CA PHE A 28 19.22 6.29 -6.83
C PHE A 28 18.66 6.97 -5.57
N HIS A 29 17.79 7.92 -5.78
CA HIS A 29 17.07 8.57 -4.70
C HIS A 29 15.68 8.98 -5.19
N VAL A 30 14.73 9.01 -4.27
CA VAL A 30 13.38 9.48 -4.54
C VAL A 30 13.41 11.00 -4.64
N VAL A 31 13.03 11.53 -5.81
CA VAL A 31 12.96 12.98 -6.04
C VAL A 31 11.63 13.56 -5.58
N TYR A 32 10.56 12.79 -5.78
CA TYR A 32 9.20 13.17 -5.42
C TYR A 32 8.34 11.92 -5.21
N SER A 33 7.44 11.96 -4.24
CA SER A 33 6.48 10.88 -3.96
C SER A 33 5.09 11.44 -3.62
N SER A 34 4.07 10.59 -3.62
CA SER A 34 2.73 10.95 -3.15
C SER A 34 2.70 11.39 -1.68
N LYS A 35 3.72 11.07 -0.90
CA LYS A 35 3.93 11.55 0.48
C LYS A 35 4.09 13.07 0.53
N ASP A 36 4.63 13.67 -0.54
CA ASP A 36 4.82 15.13 -0.68
C ASP A 36 3.51 15.86 -1.05
N ALA A 37 2.49 15.10 -1.49
CA ALA A 37 1.16 15.61 -1.83
C ALA A 37 0.07 14.63 -1.38
N PRO A 38 -0.22 14.55 -0.07
CA PRO A 38 -1.25 13.65 0.47
C PRO A 38 -2.60 13.86 -0.21
N GLY A 39 -3.27 12.76 -0.59
CA GLY A 39 -4.55 12.77 -1.30
C GLY A 39 -4.46 12.89 -2.83
N LEU A 40 -3.25 13.02 -3.39
CA LEU A 40 -3.06 13.04 -4.84
C LEU A 40 -3.33 11.65 -5.47
N ILE A 41 -2.92 10.60 -4.80
CA ILE A 41 -3.21 9.22 -5.20
C ILE A 41 -4.16 8.64 -4.16
N THR A 42 -5.36 8.27 -4.60
CA THR A 42 -6.41 7.74 -3.74
C THR A 42 -6.87 6.40 -4.26
N ASP A 43 -6.75 5.37 -3.43
CA ASP A 43 -7.36 4.08 -3.66
C ASP A 43 -8.82 4.11 -3.19
N VAL A 44 -9.69 3.41 -3.92
CA VAL A 44 -11.12 3.39 -3.63
C VAL A 44 -11.66 1.96 -3.63
N LEU A 45 -12.69 1.71 -2.82
CA LEU A 45 -13.54 0.53 -2.95
C LEU A 45 -14.65 0.87 -3.94
N ALA A 46 -14.67 0.18 -5.06
CA ALA A 46 -15.69 0.34 -6.09
C ALA A 46 -16.57 -0.90 -6.17
N PHE A 47 -17.85 -0.70 -6.33
CA PHE A 47 -18.85 -1.77 -6.46
C PHE A 47 -19.70 -1.54 -7.72
N ASP A 48 -20.11 -2.63 -8.34
CA ASP A 48 -21.04 -2.62 -9.44
C ASP A 48 -22.42 -2.11 -8.98
N GLU A 49 -23.11 -1.33 -9.83
CA GLU A 49 -24.41 -0.73 -9.50
C GLU A 49 -25.49 -1.80 -9.27
N ASP A 50 -25.44 -2.89 -10.02
CA ASP A 50 -26.41 -3.98 -9.84
C ASP A 50 -26.15 -4.73 -8.53
N MET A 51 -24.89 -4.90 -8.14
CA MET A 51 -24.53 -5.45 -6.83
C MET A 51 -24.98 -4.54 -5.68
N ILE A 52 -24.84 -3.21 -5.83
CA ILE A 52 -25.33 -2.25 -4.82
C ILE A 52 -26.83 -2.39 -4.61
N LYS A 53 -27.60 -2.60 -5.69
CA LYS A 53 -29.05 -2.76 -5.63
C LYS A 53 -29.48 -4.12 -5.10
N ALA A 54 -28.80 -5.18 -5.53
CA ALA A 54 -29.16 -6.56 -5.20
C ALA A 54 -28.74 -6.97 -3.78
N GLU A 55 -27.54 -6.52 -3.33
CA GLU A 55 -26.93 -6.99 -2.10
C GLU A 55 -26.32 -5.86 -1.24
N PRO A 56 -27.10 -4.84 -0.87
CA PRO A 56 -26.60 -3.69 -0.12
C PRO A 56 -26.04 -4.09 1.27
N GLU A 57 -26.58 -5.15 1.86
CA GLU A 57 -26.10 -5.66 3.16
C GLU A 57 -24.71 -6.30 3.04
N ALA A 58 -24.41 -6.99 1.94
CA ALA A 58 -23.09 -7.58 1.68
C ALA A 58 -22.04 -6.47 1.53
N ILE A 59 -22.37 -5.39 0.81
CA ILE A 59 -21.50 -4.21 0.67
C ILE A 59 -21.25 -3.55 2.02
N SER A 60 -22.31 -3.34 2.80
CA SER A 60 -22.19 -2.78 4.15
C SER A 60 -21.31 -3.66 5.06
N ALA A 61 -21.46 -4.98 4.98
CA ALA A 61 -20.63 -5.92 5.74
C ALA A 61 -19.16 -5.84 5.31
N MET A 62 -18.88 -5.74 4.00
CA MET A 62 -17.52 -5.59 3.48
C MET A 62 -16.86 -4.29 3.95
N ILE A 63 -17.57 -3.17 3.91
CA ILE A 63 -17.07 -1.87 4.40
C ILE A 63 -16.77 -1.94 5.91
N LYS A 64 -17.67 -2.53 6.70
CA LYS A 64 -17.44 -2.74 8.14
C LYS A 64 -16.26 -3.67 8.42
N GLY A 65 -16.11 -4.73 7.63
CA GLY A 65 -14.97 -5.64 7.72
C GLY A 65 -13.65 -4.94 7.42
N TYR A 66 -13.63 -4.09 6.39
CA TYR A 66 -12.46 -3.27 6.06
C TYR A 66 -12.11 -2.33 7.23
N GLN A 67 -13.09 -1.63 7.78
CA GLN A 67 -12.89 -0.75 8.95
C GLN A 67 -12.35 -1.52 10.16
N ALA A 68 -12.92 -2.68 10.48
CA ALA A 68 -12.43 -3.53 11.55
C ALA A 68 -10.98 -4.01 11.31
N GLY A 69 -10.62 -4.27 10.05
CA GLY A 69 -9.25 -4.58 9.65
C GLY A 69 -8.29 -3.42 9.89
N LEU A 70 -8.70 -2.18 9.61
CA LEU A 70 -7.89 -0.99 9.90
C LEU A 70 -7.69 -0.79 11.41
N GLU A 71 -8.73 -0.97 12.19
CA GLU A 71 -8.68 -0.89 13.67
C GLU A 71 -7.74 -1.96 14.23
N TYR A 72 -7.83 -3.19 13.71
CA TYR A 72 -6.92 -4.27 14.08
C TYR A 72 -5.46 -3.93 13.74
N MET A 73 -5.21 -3.43 12.54
CA MET A 73 -3.88 -3.04 12.08
C MET A 73 -3.26 -1.94 12.96
N GLN A 74 -4.06 -0.98 13.43
CA GLN A 74 -3.62 0.05 14.37
C GLN A 74 -3.29 -0.51 15.76
N ALA A 75 -4.05 -1.51 16.22
CA ALA A 75 -3.84 -2.14 17.52
C ALA A 75 -2.69 -3.17 17.51
N HIS A 76 -2.43 -3.81 16.35
CA HIS A 76 -1.48 -4.91 16.18
C HIS A 76 -0.57 -4.69 14.95
N PRO A 77 0.24 -3.62 14.92
CA PRO A 77 0.98 -3.23 13.71
C PRO A 77 2.00 -4.29 13.26
N GLU A 78 2.73 -4.91 14.19
CA GLU A 78 3.76 -5.92 13.86
C GLU A 78 3.13 -7.18 13.26
N GLU A 79 2.08 -7.71 13.89
CA GLU A 79 1.37 -8.89 13.39
C GLU A 79 0.72 -8.61 12.02
N SER A 80 0.14 -7.43 11.86
CA SER A 80 -0.44 -6.98 10.59
C SER A 80 0.60 -6.87 9.49
N ALA A 81 1.78 -6.34 9.80
CA ALA A 81 2.88 -6.26 8.85
C ALA A 81 3.38 -7.66 8.42
N GLU A 82 3.41 -8.64 9.33
CA GLU A 82 3.73 -10.03 8.99
C GLU A 82 2.68 -10.67 8.07
N ILE A 83 1.39 -10.41 8.33
CA ILE A 83 0.30 -10.92 7.49
C ILE A 83 0.38 -10.30 6.10
N ILE A 84 0.53 -8.98 6.01
CA ILE A 84 0.67 -8.25 4.75
C ILE A 84 1.94 -8.69 4.01
N GLY A 85 3.06 -8.83 4.70
CA GLY A 85 4.32 -9.29 4.13
C GLY A 85 4.22 -10.66 3.47
N LYS A 86 3.49 -11.60 4.08
CA LYS A 86 3.22 -12.92 3.47
C LYS A 86 2.44 -12.82 2.17
N VAL A 87 1.47 -11.91 2.08
CA VAL A 87 0.67 -11.68 0.87
C VAL A 87 1.51 -11.03 -0.23
N LEU A 88 2.34 -10.06 0.13
CA LEU A 88 3.19 -9.32 -0.80
C LEU A 88 4.48 -10.06 -1.19
N GLY A 89 4.84 -11.13 -0.47
CA GLY A 89 6.09 -11.87 -0.68
C GLY A 89 7.32 -11.12 -0.18
N VAL A 90 7.16 -10.30 0.85
CA VAL A 90 8.22 -9.54 1.52
C VAL A 90 8.27 -9.89 3.01
N THR A 91 9.30 -9.43 3.72
CA THR A 91 9.38 -9.59 5.18
C THR A 91 8.40 -8.67 5.91
N GLY A 92 8.06 -8.98 7.17
CA GLY A 92 7.24 -8.11 8.00
C GLY A 92 7.85 -6.71 8.18
N ALA A 93 9.18 -6.62 8.29
CA ALA A 93 9.88 -5.35 8.39
C ALA A 93 9.73 -4.48 7.12
N GLU A 94 9.90 -5.09 5.94
CA GLU A 94 9.68 -4.42 4.66
C GLU A 94 8.22 -4.01 4.47
N ALA A 95 7.27 -4.85 4.89
CA ALA A 95 5.85 -4.50 4.87
C ALA A 95 5.54 -3.32 5.80
N MET A 96 6.13 -3.28 7.00
CA MET A 96 5.98 -2.17 7.94
C MET A 96 6.46 -0.85 7.33
N GLU A 97 7.62 -0.84 6.70
CA GLU A 97 8.16 0.33 6.01
C GLU A 97 7.23 0.83 4.88
N GLN A 98 6.67 -0.11 4.12
CA GLN A 98 5.71 0.22 3.05
C GLN A 98 4.38 0.78 3.60
N MET A 99 3.91 0.26 4.74
CA MET A 99 2.70 0.75 5.41
C MET A 99 2.82 2.20 5.88
N GLU A 100 4.02 2.68 6.22
CA GLU A 100 4.26 4.08 6.58
C GLU A 100 3.94 5.08 5.44
N GLY A 101 3.98 4.62 4.21
CA GLY A 101 3.64 5.40 3.01
C GLY A 101 2.13 5.51 2.73
N VAL A 102 1.29 4.79 3.47
CA VAL A 102 -0.16 4.71 3.25
C VAL A 102 -0.91 5.43 4.35
N TYR A 103 -1.77 6.36 3.97
CA TYR A 103 -2.70 7.01 4.89
C TYR A 103 -4.11 6.43 4.71
N ASN A 104 -4.56 5.67 5.70
CA ASN A 104 -5.90 5.10 5.72
C ASN A 104 -6.89 6.09 6.33
N ILE A 105 -7.96 6.38 5.61
CA ILE A 105 -9.03 7.27 6.08
C ILE A 105 -10.02 6.45 6.91
N PRO A 106 -10.20 6.75 8.20
CA PRO A 106 -11.25 6.13 8.99
C PRO A 106 -12.63 6.59 8.51
N LEU A 107 -13.61 5.69 8.53
CA LEU A 107 -14.99 5.97 8.22
C LEU A 107 -15.74 6.57 9.41
#